data_bc0474123f907cd0027d58ce18631adf
#
_entry.id   bc0474123f907cd0027d58ce18631adf
#
_cell.length_a   1.000
_cell.length_b   1.000
_cell.length_c   1.000
_cell.angle_alpha   90.00
_cell.angle_beta   90.00
_cell.angle_gamma   90.00
#
_symmetry.space_group_name_H-M   'P 1'
#
loop_
_entity.id
_entity.type
_entity.pdbx_description
1 polymer ?
#
loop_
_entity_poly.entity_id
_entity_poly.type
_entity_poly.pdbx_seq_one_letter_code
_entity_poly.pdbx_strand_id
1 'polypeptide(L)'
;SPQEALTHWRRKWGLYRTFLDGPTLKDFEQTPDVPVEPKVVFQTRVWSEKEVGPDNHLAVNSLRVEVMRRLRAELGDQFVGGLVPTAYAREHYPDVLSSAPARRQKFIRWSKRYLVGVYVRGLNYSYGFRFAEHLAASQCVVAHPEGFRNPAPVQPQEGVHYLPFATPEECVKQCKRVLDDTELAQAMRNANYQYYQQQVAPAAHLWNCLERGREYYASL
;
A
#
# COMPACT_ATOMS: atom_id res chain seq x y z
N SER A 1 -5.74 34.13 24.00
CA SER A 1 -4.78 35.22 23.87
C SER A 1 -4.26 35.33 22.42
N PRO A 2 -3.75 36.48 21.93
CA PRO A 2 -3.14 36.60 20.61
C PRO A 2 -2.01 35.63 20.36
N GLN A 3 -1.27 35.23 21.42
CA GLN A 3 -0.20 34.22 21.34
C GLN A 3 -0.74 32.80 21.10
N GLU A 4 -1.87 32.43 21.66
CA GLU A 4 -2.52 31.12 21.40
C GLU A 4 -3.06 31.03 19.96
N ALA A 5 -3.62 32.12 19.46
CA ALA A 5 -4.05 32.21 18.07
C ALA A 5 -2.86 32.06 17.09
N LEU A 6 -1.72 32.72 17.39
CA LEU A 6 -0.51 32.61 16.57
C LEU A 6 0.09 31.19 16.58
N THR A 7 0.06 30.53 17.74
CA THR A 7 0.53 29.16 17.89
C THR A 7 -0.38 28.18 17.14
N HIS A 8 -1.70 28.41 17.20
CA HIS A 8 -2.67 27.62 16.45
C HIS A 8 -2.49 27.79 14.92
N TRP A 9 -2.27 29.02 14.46
CA TRP A 9 -1.98 29.32 13.05
C TRP A 9 -0.66 28.70 12.58
N ARG A 10 0.42 28.81 13.36
CA ARG A 10 1.70 28.18 13.04
C ARG A 10 1.58 26.64 12.95
N ARG A 11 0.77 26.03 13.82
CA ARG A 11 0.49 24.59 13.78
C ARG A 11 -0.32 24.19 12.54
N LYS A 12 -1.33 24.98 12.16
CA LYS A 12 -2.07 24.78 10.91
C LYS A 12 -1.19 24.99 9.67
N TRP A 13 -0.37 26.03 9.64
CA TRP A 13 0.56 26.27 8.55
C TRP A 13 1.62 25.16 8.43
N GLY A 14 2.13 24.64 9.54
CA GLY A 14 3.01 23.48 9.55
C GLY A 14 2.35 22.25 8.95
N LEU A 15 1.09 21.98 9.28
CA LEU A 15 0.29 20.91 8.68
C LEU A 15 0.03 21.15 7.17
N TYR A 16 -0.31 22.38 6.77
CA TYR A 16 -0.49 22.74 5.36
C TYR A 16 0.79 22.57 4.55
N ARG A 17 1.93 23.01 5.08
CA ARG A 17 3.23 22.84 4.43
C ARG A 17 3.62 21.37 4.30
N THR A 18 3.36 20.54 5.32
CA THR A 18 3.57 19.10 5.26
C THR A 18 2.66 18.43 4.21
N PHE A 19 1.47 18.97 4.00
CA PHE A 19 0.53 18.49 2.97
C PHE A 19 0.96 18.91 1.55
N LEU A 20 1.46 20.14 1.38
CA LEU A 20 1.87 20.69 0.07
C LEU A 20 3.26 20.23 -0.36
N ASP A 21 4.19 20.08 0.60
CA ASP A 21 5.58 19.67 0.35
C ASP A 21 5.82 18.18 0.63
N GLY A 22 4.79 17.44 1.03
CA GLY A 22 4.88 16.01 1.32
C GLY A 22 4.98 15.17 0.03
N PRO A 23 5.60 13.98 0.12
CA PRO A 23 5.62 13.05 -1.00
C PRO A 23 4.21 12.69 -1.44
N THR A 24 3.97 12.80 -2.72
CA THR A 24 2.69 12.47 -3.38
C THR A 24 2.73 11.08 -3.97
N LEU A 25 1.58 10.60 -4.48
CA LEU A 25 1.51 9.34 -5.20
C LEU A 25 2.40 9.36 -6.46
N LYS A 26 2.57 10.54 -7.07
CA LYS A 26 3.46 10.75 -8.21
C LYS A 26 4.92 10.39 -7.94
N ASP A 27 5.41 10.53 -6.70
CA ASP A 27 6.77 10.16 -6.34
C ASP A 27 7.02 8.64 -6.40
N PHE A 28 5.94 7.85 -6.38
CA PHE A 28 5.99 6.40 -6.57
C PHE A 28 5.99 6.00 -8.03
N GLU A 29 5.62 6.86 -8.97
CA GLU A 29 5.53 6.52 -10.37
C GLU A 29 6.84 5.89 -10.88
N GLN A 30 6.67 4.77 -11.57
CA GLN A 30 7.75 4.05 -12.23
C GLN A 30 7.14 3.24 -13.38
N THR A 31 7.72 3.34 -14.56
CA THR A 31 7.26 2.59 -15.73
C THR A 31 7.62 1.09 -15.60
N PRO A 32 6.87 0.18 -16.24
CA PRO A 32 7.07 -1.25 -16.08
C PRO A 32 8.35 -1.80 -16.74
N ASP A 33 9.03 -1.02 -17.55
CA ASP A 33 10.31 -1.35 -18.18
C ASP A 33 11.52 -1.13 -17.28
N VAL A 34 11.36 -0.37 -16.17
CA VAL A 34 12.45 -0.17 -15.20
C VAL A 34 12.80 -1.49 -14.54
N PRO A 35 14.08 -1.90 -14.55
CA PRO A 35 14.52 -3.13 -13.89
C PRO A 35 14.26 -3.10 -12.37
N VAL A 36 13.78 -4.22 -11.84
CA VAL A 36 13.50 -4.39 -10.41
C VAL A 36 14.11 -5.69 -9.88
N GLU A 37 14.39 -5.73 -8.59
CA GLU A 37 14.88 -6.94 -7.94
C GLU A 37 13.71 -7.95 -7.76
N PRO A 38 13.91 -9.25 -8.04
CA PRO A 38 12.90 -10.30 -7.86
C PRO A 38 12.70 -10.59 -6.36
N LYS A 39 12.19 -9.64 -5.63
CA LYS A 39 11.91 -9.70 -4.19
C LYS A 39 10.51 -9.24 -3.87
N VAL A 40 10.04 -9.69 -2.72
CA VAL A 40 8.74 -9.34 -2.14
C VAL A 40 8.94 -8.27 -1.08
N VAL A 41 8.23 -7.14 -1.21
CA VAL A 41 8.22 -6.08 -0.20
C VAL A 41 6.88 -6.05 0.54
N PHE A 42 6.95 -6.12 1.86
CA PHE A 42 5.80 -5.86 2.72
C PHE A 42 6.22 -5.06 3.94
N GLN A 43 5.83 -3.81 3.98
CA GLN A 43 6.03 -2.94 5.14
C GLN A 43 4.73 -2.27 5.53
N THR A 44 4.32 -2.45 6.76
CA THR A 44 3.10 -1.87 7.30
C THR A 44 3.26 -1.51 8.78
N ARG A 45 2.23 -0.89 9.35
CA ARG A 45 2.14 -0.56 10.76
C ARG A 45 1.16 -1.49 11.45
N VAL A 46 1.41 -1.82 12.69
CA VAL A 46 0.44 -2.34 13.66
C VAL A 46 -0.02 -1.24 14.60
N TRP A 47 -1.19 -1.41 15.19
CA TRP A 47 -1.86 -0.41 16.00
C TRP A 47 -2.16 -0.97 17.38
N SER A 48 -2.06 -0.15 18.40
CA SER A 48 -2.55 -0.51 19.73
C SER A 48 -4.07 -0.36 19.80
N GLU A 49 -4.69 -1.08 20.72
CA GLU A 49 -6.13 -0.96 21.00
C GLU A 49 -6.53 0.49 21.33
N LYS A 50 -5.69 1.20 22.06
CA LYS A 50 -5.90 2.62 22.41
C LYS A 50 -5.99 3.55 21.19
N GLU A 51 -5.34 3.17 20.07
CA GLU A 51 -5.34 3.97 18.84
C GLU A 51 -6.57 3.70 17.97
N VAL A 52 -7.12 2.49 17.97
CA VAL A 52 -8.09 2.07 16.93
C VAL A 52 -9.30 1.29 17.45
N GLY A 53 -9.38 1.06 18.76
CA GLY A 53 -10.43 0.27 19.38
C GLY A 53 -10.23 -1.26 19.27
N PRO A 54 -10.95 -2.06 20.11
CA PRO A 54 -10.70 -3.48 20.27
C PRO A 54 -11.00 -4.30 19.00
N ASP A 55 -12.07 -3.99 18.30
CA ASP A 55 -12.59 -4.86 17.24
C ASP A 55 -11.76 -4.85 15.94
N ASN A 56 -10.99 -3.78 15.70
CA ASN A 56 -10.26 -3.61 14.47
C ASN A 56 -8.77 -3.98 14.55
N HIS A 57 -8.15 -3.84 15.75
CA HIS A 57 -6.69 -3.96 15.81
C HIS A 57 -6.22 -5.42 15.79
N LEU A 58 -6.91 -6.34 16.46
CA LEU A 58 -6.48 -7.73 16.56
C LEU A 58 -6.48 -8.42 15.21
N ALA A 59 -7.59 -8.41 14.48
CA ALA A 59 -7.70 -9.09 13.19
C ALA A 59 -6.70 -8.57 12.15
N VAL A 60 -6.52 -7.24 12.06
CA VAL A 60 -5.58 -6.63 11.10
C VAL A 60 -4.14 -6.87 11.52
N ASN A 61 -3.81 -6.73 12.80
CA ASN A 61 -2.46 -6.95 13.30
C ASN A 61 -2.04 -8.41 13.15
N SER A 62 -2.90 -9.37 13.55
CA SER A 62 -2.61 -10.80 13.48
C SER A 62 -2.30 -11.21 12.05
N LEU A 63 -3.16 -10.89 11.09
CA LEU A 63 -2.93 -11.23 9.68
C LEU A 63 -1.61 -10.64 9.16
N ARG A 64 -1.31 -9.36 9.46
CA ARG A 64 -0.07 -8.70 9.03
C ARG A 64 1.17 -9.38 9.58
N VAL A 65 1.15 -9.73 10.87
CA VAL A 65 2.28 -10.37 11.55
C VAL A 65 2.49 -11.79 11.03
N GLU A 66 1.43 -12.57 10.89
CA GLU A 66 1.51 -13.94 10.40
C GLU A 66 2.00 -14.00 8.96
N VAL A 67 1.50 -13.14 8.07
CA VAL A 67 2.00 -12.99 6.70
C VAL A 67 3.50 -12.68 6.70
N MET A 68 3.95 -11.76 7.53
CA MET A 68 5.39 -11.43 7.60
C MET A 68 6.25 -12.58 8.09
N ARG A 69 5.80 -13.31 9.11
CA ARG A 69 6.50 -14.49 9.61
C ARG A 69 6.65 -15.56 8.55
N ARG A 70 5.55 -15.84 7.83
CA ARG A 70 5.57 -16.80 6.72
C ARG A 70 6.47 -16.36 5.58
N LEU A 71 6.36 -15.11 5.13
CA LEU A 71 7.22 -14.58 4.07
C LEU A 71 8.70 -14.68 4.46
N ARG A 72 9.08 -14.35 5.71
CA ARG A 72 10.46 -14.53 6.19
C ARG A 72 10.92 -15.98 6.19
N ALA A 73 10.09 -16.87 6.71
CA ALA A 73 10.43 -18.28 6.84
C ALA A 73 10.61 -18.96 5.48
N GLU A 74 9.78 -18.62 4.50
CA GLU A 74 9.73 -19.34 3.23
C GLU A 74 10.45 -18.67 2.06
N LEU A 75 10.65 -17.35 2.11
CA LEU A 75 11.33 -16.59 1.06
C LEU A 75 12.75 -16.14 1.47
N GLY A 76 13.09 -16.16 2.76
CA GLY A 76 14.42 -15.75 3.24
C GLY A 76 14.82 -14.37 2.71
N ASP A 77 15.94 -14.30 2.00
CA ASP A 77 16.51 -13.07 1.44
C ASP A 77 15.67 -12.45 0.28
N GLN A 78 14.72 -13.21 -0.25
CA GLN A 78 13.77 -12.66 -1.23
C GLN A 78 12.64 -11.87 -0.58
N PHE A 79 12.51 -11.87 0.75
CA PHE A 79 11.56 -11.03 1.46
C PHE A 79 12.25 -9.82 2.12
N VAL A 80 11.68 -8.63 1.94
CA VAL A 80 12.17 -7.39 2.54
C VAL A 80 11.02 -6.61 3.19
N GLY A 81 11.30 -5.96 4.30
CA GLY A 81 10.32 -5.18 5.03
C GLY A 81 10.05 -5.70 6.43
N GLY A 82 8.82 -5.54 6.88
CA GLY A 82 8.40 -5.85 8.25
C GLY A 82 7.52 -4.76 8.84
N LEU A 83 7.34 -4.78 10.15
CA LEU A 83 6.59 -3.77 10.88
C LEU A 83 7.40 -2.48 11.06
N VAL A 84 6.76 -1.34 10.83
CA VAL A 84 7.32 -0.04 11.23
C VAL A 84 7.59 -0.09 12.74
N PRO A 85 8.81 0.23 13.21
CA PRO A 85 9.24 0.01 14.59
C PRO A 85 8.66 1.08 15.54
N THR A 86 7.35 1.08 15.75
CA THR A 86 6.65 1.85 16.78
C THR A 86 6.95 1.26 18.18
N ALA A 87 6.64 1.99 19.26
CA ALA A 87 6.77 1.46 20.62
C ALA A 87 5.96 0.16 20.78
N TYR A 88 4.71 0.16 20.35
CA TYR A 88 3.83 -1.00 20.38
C TYR A 88 4.38 -2.20 19.57
N ALA A 89 4.89 -1.96 18.35
CA ALA A 89 5.48 -3.02 17.54
C ALA A 89 6.75 -3.61 18.17
N ARG A 90 7.58 -2.80 18.80
CA ARG A 90 8.80 -3.25 19.50
C ARG A 90 8.48 -4.12 20.72
N GLU A 91 7.43 -3.78 21.44
CA GLU A 91 7.00 -4.51 22.64
C GLU A 91 6.35 -5.86 22.29
N HIS A 92 5.48 -5.88 21.29
CA HIS A 92 4.60 -7.04 21.02
C HIS A 92 5.07 -7.93 19.86
N TYR A 93 5.86 -7.40 18.91
CA TYR A 93 6.26 -8.11 17.68
C TYR A 93 7.73 -7.82 17.29
N PRO A 94 8.69 -8.00 18.22
CA PRO A 94 10.10 -7.67 17.97
C PRO A 94 10.73 -8.50 16.85
N ASP A 95 10.20 -9.69 16.60
CA ASP A 95 10.69 -10.66 15.61
C ASP A 95 10.42 -10.26 14.14
N VAL A 96 9.48 -9.35 13.90
CA VAL A 96 9.08 -8.93 12.54
C VAL A 96 9.28 -7.43 12.27
N LEU A 97 10.13 -6.78 13.03
CA LEU A 97 10.45 -5.37 12.81
C LEU A 97 11.18 -5.16 11.48
N SER A 98 10.90 -4.04 10.84
CA SER A 98 11.53 -3.63 9.59
C SER A 98 12.81 -2.85 9.83
N SER A 99 13.84 -3.11 9.01
CA SER A 99 15.03 -2.27 8.84
C SER A 99 14.91 -1.26 7.70
N ALA A 100 13.74 -1.18 7.04
CA ALA A 100 13.52 -0.27 5.93
C ALA A 100 13.68 1.21 6.35
N PRO A 101 14.04 2.10 5.41
CA PRO A 101 14.22 3.51 5.72
C PRO A 101 12.95 4.15 6.31
N ALA A 102 13.08 4.78 7.47
CA ALA A 102 11.96 5.49 8.10
C ALA A 102 11.60 6.81 7.40
N ARG A 103 12.59 7.47 6.78
CA ARG A 103 12.37 8.73 6.06
C ARG A 103 11.61 8.48 4.76
N ARG A 104 10.46 9.16 4.58
CA ARG A 104 9.52 8.93 3.47
C ARG A 104 10.17 8.87 2.08
N GLN A 105 10.98 9.85 1.70
CA GLN A 105 11.65 9.87 0.39
C GLN A 105 12.63 8.70 0.19
N LYS A 106 13.36 8.31 1.26
CA LYS A 106 14.23 7.13 1.20
C LYS A 106 13.42 5.85 1.09
N PHE A 107 12.29 5.79 1.81
CA PHE A 107 11.35 4.67 1.74
C PHE A 107 10.78 4.50 0.32
N ILE A 108 10.34 5.58 -0.35
CA ILE A 108 9.81 5.53 -1.71
C ILE A 108 10.84 4.91 -2.68
N ARG A 109 12.06 5.44 -2.68
CA ARG A 109 13.14 4.90 -3.52
C ARG A 109 13.48 3.44 -3.20
N TRP A 110 13.44 3.09 -1.93
CA TRP A 110 13.69 1.73 -1.48
C TRP A 110 12.57 0.77 -1.91
N SER A 111 11.31 1.13 -1.71
CA SER A 111 10.16 0.26 -2.02
C SER A 111 9.97 -0.01 -3.51
N LYS A 112 10.28 0.95 -4.37
CA LYS A 112 10.16 0.80 -5.83
C LYS A 112 11.16 -0.17 -6.47
N ARG A 113 12.17 -0.59 -5.73
CA ARG A 113 13.22 -1.50 -6.24
C ARG A 113 12.75 -2.94 -6.40
N TYR A 114 11.62 -3.32 -5.81
CA TYR A 114 11.20 -4.71 -5.68
C TYR A 114 10.02 -5.04 -6.57
N LEU A 115 10.01 -6.29 -7.06
CA LEU A 115 9.03 -6.78 -8.03
C LEU A 115 7.62 -6.89 -7.44
N VAL A 116 7.50 -7.47 -6.24
CA VAL A 116 6.20 -7.82 -5.65
C VAL A 116 5.91 -6.96 -4.44
N GLY A 117 4.75 -6.30 -4.44
CA GLY A 117 4.21 -5.60 -3.27
C GLY A 117 3.09 -6.40 -2.61
N VAL A 118 3.20 -6.66 -1.30
CA VAL A 118 2.11 -7.29 -0.54
C VAL A 118 1.23 -6.21 0.09
N TYR A 119 -0.08 -6.40 -0.03
CA TYR A 119 -1.08 -5.52 0.53
C TYR A 119 -2.04 -6.27 1.47
N VAL A 120 -2.20 -5.75 2.67
CA VAL A 120 -3.26 -6.12 3.62
C VAL A 120 -4.07 -4.88 3.94
N ARG A 121 -5.38 -5.02 3.97
CA ARG A 121 -6.33 -3.91 4.17
C ARG A 121 -5.95 -2.96 5.30
N GLY A 122 -6.46 -1.74 5.23
CA GLY A 122 -6.39 -0.76 6.30
C GLY A 122 -7.38 -1.04 7.44
N LEU A 123 -7.38 -0.15 8.43
CA LEU A 123 -8.39 -0.14 9.49
C LEU A 123 -9.78 0.13 8.91
N ASN A 124 -10.82 -0.37 9.58
CA ASN A 124 -12.22 -0.16 9.18
C ASN A 124 -12.49 -0.57 7.72
N TYR A 125 -11.85 -1.66 7.26
CA TYR A 125 -11.98 -2.13 5.87
C TYR A 125 -11.59 -1.08 4.83
N SER A 126 -10.77 -0.09 5.21
CA SER A 126 -10.36 0.97 4.28
C SER A 126 -9.38 0.46 3.22
N TYR A 127 -9.55 1.03 2.03
CA TYR A 127 -8.58 0.93 0.96
C TYR A 127 -7.35 1.78 1.29
N GLY A 128 -6.26 1.14 1.65
CA GLY A 128 -5.06 1.86 2.09
C GLY A 128 -4.24 2.43 0.94
N PHE A 129 -3.61 3.58 1.17
CA PHE A 129 -2.71 4.22 0.20
C PHE A 129 -1.63 3.28 -0.36
N ARG A 130 -1.24 2.25 0.40
CA ARG A 130 -0.19 1.32 -0.02
C ARG A 130 -0.51 0.57 -1.31
N PHE A 131 -1.78 0.22 -1.54
CA PHE A 131 -2.18 -0.42 -2.79
C PHE A 131 -1.95 0.52 -4.00
N ALA A 132 -2.39 1.78 -3.89
CA ALA A 132 -2.16 2.78 -4.92
C ALA A 132 -0.66 3.06 -5.15
N GLU A 133 0.16 3.04 -4.11
CA GLU A 133 1.62 3.19 -4.19
C GLU A 133 2.26 2.03 -4.96
N HIS A 134 1.80 0.79 -4.76
CA HIS A 134 2.26 -0.37 -5.54
C HIS A 134 1.88 -0.27 -7.01
N LEU A 135 0.64 0.16 -7.32
CA LEU A 135 0.20 0.38 -8.69
C LEU A 135 1.04 1.47 -9.39
N ALA A 136 1.26 2.62 -8.72
CA ALA A 136 2.09 3.71 -9.24
C ALA A 136 3.54 3.27 -9.51
N ALA A 137 4.06 2.36 -8.70
CA ALA A 137 5.39 1.80 -8.85
C ALA A 137 5.47 0.65 -9.87
N SER A 138 4.39 0.33 -10.57
CA SER A 138 4.30 -0.80 -11.50
C SER A 138 4.76 -2.12 -10.87
N GLN A 139 4.44 -2.33 -9.60
CA GLN A 139 4.75 -3.58 -8.91
C GLN A 139 3.65 -4.61 -9.17
N CYS A 140 4.01 -5.89 -9.15
CA CYS A 140 3.04 -6.96 -9.03
C CYS A 140 2.43 -6.91 -7.62
N VAL A 141 1.12 -7.06 -7.51
CA VAL A 141 0.44 -6.94 -6.21
C VAL A 141 -0.13 -8.28 -5.78
N VAL A 142 0.21 -8.69 -4.56
CA VAL A 142 -0.43 -9.81 -3.87
C VAL A 142 -1.23 -9.23 -2.71
N ALA A 143 -2.57 -9.35 -2.76
CA ALA A 143 -3.45 -8.57 -1.91
C ALA A 143 -4.50 -9.39 -1.16
N HIS A 144 -4.72 -9.03 0.10
CA HIS A 144 -5.88 -9.50 0.84
C HIS A 144 -7.14 -8.75 0.36
N PRO A 145 -8.17 -9.44 -0.18
CA PRO A 145 -9.24 -8.82 -0.97
C PRO A 145 -10.23 -7.97 -0.16
N GLU A 146 -10.29 -8.11 1.17
CA GLU A 146 -11.28 -7.41 1.99
C GLU A 146 -11.23 -5.87 1.94
N GLY A 147 -10.17 -5.28 1.39
CA GLY A 147 -10.01 -3.84 1.27
C GLY A 147 -10.58 -3.21 -0.01
N PHE A 148 -11.11 -4.01 -0.93
CA PHE A 148 -11.53 -3.52 -2.25
C PHE A 148 -13.01 -3.12 -2.37
N ARG A 149 -13.71 -2.97 -1.26
CA ARG A 149 -15.12 -2.51 -1.23
C ARG A 149 -15.30 -1.01 -1.40
N ASN A 150 -14.24 -0.27 -1.69
CA ASN A 150 -14.32 1.18 -1.86
C ASN A 150 -14.88 1.53 -3.25
N PRO A 151 -15.73 2.56 -3.37
CA PRO A 151 -16.38 2.94 -4.62
C PRO A 151 -15.41 3.67 -5.57
N ALA A 152 -14.27 3.08 -5.89
CA ALA A 152 -13.49 3.55 -7.03
C ALA A 152 -14.34 3.40 -8.29
N PRO A 153 -14.34 4.35 -9.24
CA PRO A 153 -15.16 4.30 -10.44
C PRO A 153 -14.97 3.00 -11.24
N VAL A 154 -13.75 2.50 -11.28
CA VAL A 154 -13.41 1.20 -11.85
C VAL A 154 -12.61 0.40 -10.81
N GLN A 155 -13.04 -0.81 -10.51
CA GLN A 155 -12.36 -1.67 -9.54
C GLN A 155 -11.15 -2.36 -10.18
N PRO A 156 -10.04 -2.55 -9.42
CA PRO A 156 -8.95 -3.41 -9.88
C PRO A 156 -9.45 -4.86 -10.02
N GLN A 157 -9.00 -5.53 -11.08
CA GLN A 157 -9.43 -6.90 -11.42
C GLN A 157 -8.47 -7.93 -10.84
N GLU A 158 -9.03 -8.96 -10.22
CA GLU A 158 -8.32 -10.14 -9.76
C GLU A 158 -7.69 -10.89 -10.94
N GLY A 159 -6.47 -11.39 -10.74
CA GLY A 159 -5.69 -12.09 -11.78
C GLY A 159 -5.01 -11.15 -12.78
N VAL A 160 -5.45 -9.89 -12.89
CA VAL A 160 -4.89 -8.89 -13.80
C VAL A 160 -4.05 -7.86 -13.03
N HIS A 161 -4.66 -7.20 -12.03
CA HIS A 161 -4.02 -6.13 -11.26
C HIS A 161 -3.45 -6.64 -9.94
N TYR A 162 -3.97 -7.73 -9.41
CA TYR A 162 -3.48 -8.36 -8.19
C TYR A 162 -3.82 -9.84 -8.15
N LEU A 163 -3.02 -10.61 -7.39
CA LEU A 163 -3.34 -11.99 -7.00
C LEU A 163 -3.90 -11.97 -5.58
N PRO A 164 -5.11 -12.54 -5.35
CA PRO A 164 -5.72 -12.54 -4.04
C PRO A 164 -5.11 -13.60 -3.13
N PHE A 165 -5.20 -13.36 -1.82
CA PHE A 165 -4.95 -14.36 -0.80
C PHE A 165 -5.91 -14.18 0.37
N ALA A 166 -6.29 -15.28 1.02
CA ALA A 166 -7.08 -15.30 2.25
C ALA A 166 -6.24 -15.71 3.47
N THR A 167 -5.19 -16.51 3.26
CA THR A 167 -4.32 -17.00 4.34
C THR A 167 -2.86 -16.60 4.13
N PRO A 168 -2.02 -16.60 5.18
CA PRO A 168 -0.59 -16.35 5.05
C PRO A 168 0.13 -17.31 4.09
N GLU A 169 -0.28 -18.57 4.07
CA GLU A 169 0.23 -19.61 3.16
C GLU A 169 -0.08 -19.29 1.70
N GLU A 170 -1.32 -18.85 1.43
CA GLU A 170 -1.72 -18.43 0.08
C GLU A 170 -0.94 -17.19 -0.35
N CYS A 171 -0.69 -16.25 0.56
CA CYS A 171 0.15 -15.08 0.27
C CYS A 171 1.53 -15.49 -0.25
N VAL A 172 2.20 -16.41 0.45
CA VAL A 172 3.51 -16.93 0.03
C VAL A 172 3.42 -17.64 -1.31
N LYS A 173 2.40 -18.48 -1.50
CA LYS A 173 2.17 -19.19 -2.77
C LYS A 173 2.03 -18.22 -3.94
N GLN A 174 1.23 -17.17 -3.78
CA GLN A 174 1.05 -16.17 -4.83
C GLN A 174 2.33 -15.36 -5.08
N CYS A 175 3.08 -15.02 -4.02
CA CYS A 175 4.36 -14.35 -4.17
C CYS A 175 5.35 -15.21 -4.97
N LYS A 176 5.50 -16.51 -4.64
CA LYS A 176 6.36 -17.45 -5.38
C LYS A 176 5.93 -17.55 -6.84
N ARG A 177 4.62 -17.66 -7.10
CA ARG A 177 4.09 -17.71 -8.47
C ARG A 177 4.54 -16.51 -9.31
N VAL A 178 4.49 -15.29 -8.76
CA VAL A 178 4.95 -14.09 -9.47
C VAL A 178 6.47 -14.08 -9.65
N LEU A 179 7.23 -14.55 -8.65
CA LEU A 179 8.69 -14.59 -8.72
C LEU A 179 9.20 -15.60 -9.76
N ASP A 180 8.47 -16.72 -9.95
CA ASP A 180 8.84 -17.81 -10.83
C ASP A 180 8.33 -17.63 -12.28
N ASP A 181 7.30 -16.77 -12.49
CA ASP A 181 6.68 -16.56 -13.80
C ASP A 181 6.91 -15.12 -14.29
N THR A 182 7.94 -14.96 -15.12
CA THR A 182 8.34 -13.65 -15.67
C THR A 182 7.32 -13.06 -16.63
N GLU A 183 6.55 -13.90 -17.33
CA GLU A 183 5.49 -13.42 -18.26
C GLU A 183 4.31 -12.86 -17.45
N LEU A 184 3.84 -13.58 -16.44
CA LEU A 184 2.83 -13.12 -15.51
C LEU A 184 3.27 -11.81 -14.85
N ALA A 185 4.51 -11.75 -14.36
CA ALA A 185 5.04 -10.58 -13.70
C ALA A 185 5.03 -9.37 -14.63
N GLN A 186 5.51 -9.51 -15.87
CA GLN A 186 5.54 -8.40 -16.81
C GLN A 186 4.13 -7.97 -17.27
N ALA A 187 3.23 -8.93 -17.48
CA ALA A 187 1.84 -8.63 -17.82
C ALA A 187 1.15 -7.83 -16.69
N MET A 188 1.31 -8.27 -15.42
CA MET A 188 0.73 -7.57 -14.27
C MET A 188 1.35 -6.18 -14.07
N ARG A 189 2.65 -6.01 -14.23
CA ARG A 189 3.33 -4.71 -14.16
C ARG A 189 2.76 -3.73 -15.20
N ASN A 190 2.58 -4.17 -16.44
CA ASN A 190 2.00 -3.37 -17.50
C ASN A 190 0.54 -2.98 -17.19
N ALA A 191 -0.27 -3.95 -16.76
CA ALA A 191 -1.67 -3.72 -16.41
C ALA A 191 -1.78 -2.74 -15.23
N ASN A 192 -0.95 -2.89 -14.20
CA ASN A 192 -0.95 -2.02 -13.02
C ASN A 192 -0.56 -0.59 -13.36
N TYR A 193 0.43 -0.40 -14.23
CA TYR A 193 0.80 0.94 -14.68
C TYR A 193 -0.32 1.61 -15.49
N GLN A 194 -0.95 0.89 -16.40
CA GLN A 194 -2.08 1.40 -17.17
C GLN A 194 -3.27 1.75 -16.29
N TYR A 195 -3.63 0.86 -15.36
CA TYR A 195 -4.70 1.10 -14.40
C TYR A 195 -4.40 2.31 -13.52
N TYR A 196 -3.16 2.44 -13.03
CA TYR A 196 -2.75 3.61 -12.26
C TYR A 196 -2.94 4.89 -13.07
N GLN A 197 -2.43 4.96 -14.28
CA GLN A 197 -2.53 6.15 -15.15
C GLN A 197 -3.97 6.54 -15.45
N GLN A 198 -4.84 5.56 -15.64
CA GLN A 198 -6.23 5.79 -16.07
C GLN A 198 -7.22 5.99 -14.93
N GLN A 199 -6.97 5.39 -13.75
CA GLN A 199 -7.96 5.32 -12.68
C GLN A 199 -7.49 5.89 -11.34
N VAL A 200 -6.19 5.82 -11.05
CA VAL A 200 -5.67 6.08 -9.71
C VAL A 200 -4.82 7.36 -9.63
N ALA A 201 -4.14 7.72 -10.70
CA ALA A 201 -3.38 8.98 -10.77
C ALA A 201 -4.31 10.16 -10.43
N PRO A 202 -3.89 11.12 -9.58
CA PRO A 202 -4.80 12.11 -9.00
C PRO A 202 -5.67 12.88 -10.01
N ALA A 203 -5.09 13.25 -11.14
CA ALA A 203 -5.82 13.96 -12.20
C ALA A 203 -6.87 13.05 -12.88
N ALA A 204 -6.48 11.81 -13.21
CA ALA A 204 -7.39 10.85 -13.83
C ALA A 204 -8.51 10.45 -12.87
N HIS A 205 -8.19 10.22 -11.61
CA HIS A 205 -9.19 9.90 -10.58
C HIS A 205 -10.23 11.02 -10.42
N LEU A 206 -9.78 12.27 -10.31
CA LEU A 206 -10.67 13.42 -10.22
C LEU A 206 -11.57 13.52 -11.46
N TRP A 207 -11.00 13.38 -12.66
CA TRP A 207 -11.75 13.42 -13.90
C TRP A 207 -12.82 12.34 -13.95
N ASN A 208 -12.47 11.09 -13.64
CA ASN A 208 -13.41 9.97 -13.62
C ASN A 208 -14.55 10.16 -12.61
N CYS A 209 -14.28 10.77 -11.45
CA CYS A 209 -15.31 11.10 -10.48
C CYS A 209 -16.27 12.18 -11.01
N LEU A 210 -15.74 13.20 -11.69
CA LEU A 210 -16.57 14.26 -12.31
C LEU A 210 -17.45 13.72 -13.43
N GLU A 211 -16.90 12.91 -14.31
CA GLU A 211 -17.66 12.27 -15.41
C GLU A 211 -18.79 11.38 -14.87
N ARG A 212 -18.51 10.56 -13.84
CA ARG A 212 -19.54 9.75 -13.17
C ARG A 212 -20.64 10.60 -12.52
N GLY A 213 -20.26 11.71 -11.91
CA GLY A 213 -21.22 12.66 -11.35
C GLY A 213 -22.11 13.25 -12.44
N ARG A 214 -21.54 13.65 -13.57
CA ARG A 214 -22.27 14.16 -14.73
C ARG A 214 -23.25 13.14 -15.30
N GLU A 215 -22.82 11.88 -15.50
CA GLU A 215 -23.67 10.80 -15.99
C GLU A 215 -24.85 10.53 -15.05
N TYR A 216 -24.58 10.50 -13.74
CA TYR A 216 -25.63 10.33 -12.75
C TYR A 216 -26.69 11.43 -12.80
N TYR A 217 -26.27 12.70 -12.87
CA TYR A 217 -27.22 13.82 -12.98
C TYR A 217 -27.98 13.86 -14.30
N ALA A 218 -27.38 13.37 -15.38
CA ALA A 218 -28.06 13.28 -16.68
C ALA A 218 -29.10 12.14 -16.74
N SER A 219 -29.05 11.21 -15.81
CA SER A 219 -30.00 10.07 -15.71
C SER A 219 -31.17 10.32 -14.77
N LEU A 220 -31.19 11.45 -14.04
CA LEU A 220 -32.31 11.91 -13.19
C LEU A 220 -33.32 12.72 -14.00
#